data_89e9a0aa7b3a3b5a437f2c2b970c2977
#
_entry.id   89e9a0aa7b3a3b5a437f2c2b970c2977
#
_cell.length_a   1.000
_cell.length_b   1.000
_cell.length_c   1.000
_cell.angle_alpha   90.00
_cell.angle_beta   90.00
_cell.angle_gamma   90.00
#
_symmetry.space_group_name_H-M   'P 1'
#
loop_
_entity.id
_entity.type
_entity.pdbx_description
1 polymer ?
#
loop_
_entity_poly.entity_id
_entity_poly.type
_entity_poly.pdbx_seq_one_letter_code
_entity_poly.pdbx_strand_id
1 'polypeptide(L)'
;MKVYSIRIYGRVFNVGFRRYVHRYALQHNIKGFVENDHHEGCVHIEAEGEEDDLVKFSILCGEGTPYSKVVDIKIEAHEPTGRYSDFQQIR
;
A
#
# COMPACT_ATOMS: atom_id res chain seq x y z
N MET A 1 -0.92 -1.25 17.11
CA MET A 1 -0.09 -1.12 15.90
C MET A 1 0.12 -2.47 15.25
N LYS A 2 0.09 -2.50 13.96
CA LYS A 2 0.33 -3.68 13.13
C LYS A 2 1.08 -3.26 11.87
N VAL A 3 1.61 -4.23 11.14
CA VAL A 3 2.14 -4.04 9.80
C VAL A 3 1.31 -4.87 8.84
N TYR A 4 0.86 -4.25 7.75
CA TYR A 4 0.24 -4.98 6.64
C TYR A 4 1.22 -5.02 5.48
N SER A 5 1.52 -6.22 5.01
CA SER A 5 2.22 -6.40 3.74
C SER A 5 1.15 -6.61 2.68
N ILE A 6 1.05 -5.68 1.74
CA ILE A 6 -0.03 -5.66 0.76
C ILE A 6 0.57 -5.80 -0.64
N ARG A 7 -0.01 -6.71 -1.45
CA ARG A 7 0.36 -6.88 -2.85
C ARG A 7 -0.88 -6.72 -3.70
N ILE A 8 -0.81 -5.84 -4.68
CA ILE A 8 -1.95 -5.48 -5.51
C ILE A 8 -1.62 -5.80 -6.96
N TYR A 9 -2.47 -6.62 -7.57
CA TYR A 9 -2.28 -7.15 -8.91
C TYR A 9 -3.33 -6.58 -9.86
N GLY A 10 -2.95 -6.45 -11.13
CA GLY A 10 -3.84 -5.97 -12.16
C GLY A 10 -3.18 -4.88 -12.99
N ARG A 11 -3.98 -3.98 -13.54
CA ARG A 11 -3.45 -2.81 -14.24
C ARG A 11 -3.15 -1.73 -13.20
N VAL A 12 -1.96 -1.80 -12.63
CA VAL A 12 -1.56 -0.94 -11.51
C VAL A 12 -0.24 -0.20 -11.77
N PHE A 13 0.44 -0.48 -12.89
CA PHE A 13 1.67 0.21 -13.27
C PHE A 13 1.34 1.37 -14.21
N ASN A 14 2.05 2.48 -14.06
CA ASN A 14 1.94 3.66 -14.95
C ASN A 14 0.54 4.28 -14.96
N VAL A 15 -0.18 4.16 -13.85
CA VAL A 15 -1.54 4.71 -13.70
C VAL A 15 -1.65 5.62 -12.48
N GLY A 16 -0.50 6.06 -11.94
CA GLY A 16 -0.48 6.93 -10.75
C GLY A 16 -0.79 6.20 -9.45
N PHE A 17 -0.66 4.88 -9.43
CA PHE A 17 -1.06 4.07 -8.28
C PHE A 17 -0.19 4.32 -7.05
N ARG A 18 1.14 4.41 -7.22
CA ARG A 18 2.04 4.67 -6.09
C ARG A 18 1.78 6.03 -5.45
N ARG A 19 1.49 7.06 -6.26
CA ARG A 19 1.16 8.39 -5.76
C ARG A 19 -0.16 8.36 -4.98
N TYR A 20 -1.13 7.65 -5.49
CA TYR A 20 -2.44 7.46 -4.86
C TYR A 20 -2.28 6.81 -3.48
N VAL A 21 -1.52 5.71 -3.41
CA VAL A 21 -1.25 5.00 -2.15
C VAL A 21 -0.54 5.92 -1.16
N HIS A 22 0.49 6.63 -1.62
CA HIS A 22 1.26 7.54 -0.78
C HIS A 22 0.38 8.62 -0.15
N ARG A 23 -0.52 9.19 -0.96
CA ARG A 23 -1.45 10.22 -0.47
C ARG A 23 -2.32 9.70 0.67
N TYR A 24 -2.91 8.52 0.50
CA TYR A 24 -3.78 7.96 1.52
C TYR A 24 -3.02 7.49 2.74
N ALA A 25 -1.80 7.02 2.58
CA ALA A 25 -0.95 6.67 3.71
C ALA A 25 -0.72 7.89 4.61
N LEU A 26 -0.42 9.05 4.00
CA LEU A 26 -0.22 10.27 4.77
C LEU A 26 -1.49 10.70 5.50
N GLN A 27 -2.66 10.54 4.88
CA GLN A 27 -3.94 10.92 5.49
C GLN A 27 -4.29 10.04 6.69
N HIS A 28 -3.81 8.80 6.72
CA HIS A 28 -4.15 7.84 7.76
C HIS A 28 -3.01 7.57 8.74
N ASN A 29 -1.99 8.41 8.76
CA ASN A 29 -0.83 8.27 9.65
C ASN A 29 -0.13 6.92 9.51
N ILE A 30 -0.03 6.43 8.28
CA ILE A 30 0.60 5.16 7.98
C ILE A 30 2.03 5.41 7.57
N LYS A 31 2.94 4.57 8.06
CA LYS A 31 4.37 4.62 7.75
C LYS A 31 4.76 3.37 7.00
N GLY A 32 5.79 3.46 6.18
CA GLY A 32 6.26 2.35 5.38
C GLY A 32 6.64 2.77 3.98
N PHE A 33 6.24 1.98 2.97
CA PHE A 33 6.58 2.33 1.59
C PHE A 33 5.64 1.67 0.60
N VAL A 34 5.65 2.20 -0.63
CA VAL A 34 5.01 1.61 -1.79
C VAL A 34 6.01 1.56 -2.93
N GLU A 35 6.07 0.45 -3.63
CA GLU A 35 6.97 0.26 -4.77
C GLU A 35 6.30 -0.59 -5.85
N ASN A 36 6.77 -0.42 -7.08
CA ASN A 36 6.42 -1.34 -8.16
C ASN A 36 7.38 -2.53 -8.07
N ASP A 37 6.82 -3.71 -7.88
CA ASP A 37 7.59 -4.96 -7.88
C ASP A 37 7.41 -5.60 -9.25
N HIS A 38 8.32 -5.27 -10.17
CA HIS A 38 8.24 -5.79 -11.55
C HIS A 38 8.54 -7.27 -11.63
N HIS A 39 9.25 -7.81 -10.66
CA HIS A 39 9.55 -9.23 -10.60
C HIS A 39 8.29 -10.04 -10.32
N GLU A 40 7.49 -9.59 -9.35
CA GLU A 40 6.23 -10.24 -8.98
C GLU A 40 5.04 -9.73 -9.80
N GLY A 41 5.21 -8.62 -10.51
CA GLY A 41 4.14 -8.03 -11.30
C GLY A 41 3.05 -7.40 -10.47
N CYS A 42 3.40 -6.77 -9.35
CA CYS A 42 2.43 -6.16 -8.45
C CYS A 42 2.95 -4.86 -7.87
N VAL A 43 2.05 -4.07 -7.30
CA VAL A 43 2.42 -2.97 -6.42
C VAL A 43 2.54 -3.56 -5.01
N HIS A 44 3.70 -3.37 -4.40
CA HIS A 44 4.00 -3.89 -3.07
C HIS A 44 4.00 -2.74 -2.08
N ILE A 45 3.30 -2.94 -0.97
CA ILE A 45 3.16 -1.94 0.08
C ILE A 45 3.51 -2.59 1.41
N GLU A 46 4.37 -1.92 2.20
CA GLU A 46 4.53 -2.23 3.61
C GLU A 46 3.94 -1.06 4.38
N ALA A 47 2.96 -1.34 5.23
CA ALA A 47 2.19 -0.29 5.90
C ALA A 47 2.11 -0.59 7.39
N GLU A 48 2.63 0.31 8.20
CA GLU A 48 2.61 0.18 9.65
C GLU A 48 1.76 1.30 10.23
N GLY A 49 0.83 0.96 11.11
CA GLY A 49 -0.06 1.94 11.73
C GLY A 49 -1.04 1.27 12.68
N GLU A 50 -2.01 2.05 13.14
CA GLU A 50 -3.10 1.52 13.93
C GLU A 50 -3.99 0.65 13.04
N GLU A 51 -4.53 -0.42 13.62
CA GLU A 51 -5.27 -1.40 12.83
C GLU A 51 -6.48 -0.81 12.11
N ASP A 52 -7.22 0.08 12.78
CA ASP A 52 -8.38 0.73 12.16
C ASP A 52 -7.97 1.54 10.92
N ASP A 53 -6.84 2.23 11.01
CA ASP A 53 -6.32 3.02 9.89
C ASP A 53 -5.85 2.11 8.75
N LEU A 54 -5.21 0.99 9.10
CA LEU A 54 -4.74 0.03 8.10
C LEU A 54 -5.89 -0.59 7.34
N VAL A 55 -6.99 -0.91 8.02
CA VAL A 55 -8.18 -1.47 7.35
C VAL A 55 -8.74 -0.47 6.35
N LYS A 56 -8.92 0.78 6.77
CA LYS A 56 -9.44 1.84 5.87
C LYS A 56 -8.49 2.06 4.69
N PHE A 57 -7.20 2.10 4.97
CA PHE A 57 -6.18 2.29 3.95
C PHE A 57 -6.20 1.14 2.93
N SER A 58 -6.32 -0.11 3.40
CA SER A 58 -6.32 -1.27 2.50
C SER A 58 -7.55 -1.28 1.60
N ILE A 59 -8.69 -0.82 2.08
CA ILE A 59 -9.89 -0.70 1.27
C ILE A 59 -9.67 0.32 0.15
N LEU A 60 -9.09 1.48 0.48
CA LEU A 60 -8.78 2.50 -0.52
C LEU A 60 -7.77 1.99 -1.56
N CYS A 61 -6.76 1.25 -1.13
CA CYS A 61 -5.79 0.65 -2.05
C CYS A 61 -6.48 -0.33 -3.02
N GLY A 62 -7.43 -1.10 -2.52
CA GLY A 62 -8.17 -2.06 -3.34
C GLY A 62 -9.10 -1.40 -4.36
N GLU A 63 -9.59 -0.20 -4.06
CA GLU A 63 -10.42 0.56 -4.99
C GLU A 63 -9.62 1.09 -6.17
N GLY A 64 -8.40 1.55 -5.91
CA GLY A 64 -7.48 2.01 -6.93
C GLY A 64 -7.82 3.37 -7.52
N THR A 65 -7.08 3.74 -8.57
CA THR A 65 -7.28 4.99 -9.29
C THR A 65 -8.29 4.81 -10.43
N PRO A 66 -8.82 5.92 -11.00
CA PRO A 66 -9.70 5.80 -12.17
C PRO A 66 -9.05 5.09 -13.37
N TYR A 67 -7.72 5.09 -13.45
CA TYR A 67 -6.98 4.50 -14.56
C TYR A 67 -6.47 3.09 -14.24
N SER A 68 -6.65 2.63 -13.00
CA SER A 68 -6.20 1.30 -12.61
C SER A 68 -7.32 0.29 -12.69
N LYS A 69 -6.94 -1.00 -12.70
CA LYS A 69 -7.90 -2.08 -12.55
C LYS A 69 -7.27 -3.11 -11.61
N VAL A 70 -7.76 -3.16 -10.39
CA VAL A 70 -7.29 -4.12 -9.39
C VAL A 70 -8.04 -5.43 -9.62
N VAL A 71 -7.31 -6.51 -9.84
CA VAL A 71 -7.91 -7.83 -10.05
C VAL A 71 -7.71 -8.75 -8.85
N ASP A 72 -6.72 -8.47 -8.02
CA ASP A 72 -6.46 -9.26 -6.81
C ASP A 72 -5.67 -8.43 -5.82
N ILE A 73 -5.88 -8.69 -4.54
CA ILE A 73 -5.15 -8.06 -3.46
C ILE A 73 -4.85 -9.12 -2.40
N LYS A 74 -3.59 -9.15 -1.97
CA LYS A 74 -3.14 -10.08 -0.91
C LYS A 74 -2.61 -9.26 0.25
N ILE A 75 -3.06 -9.60 1.45
CA ILE A 75 -2.68 -8.87 2.66
C ILE A 75 -2.23 -9.88 3.71
N GLU A 76 -1.03 -9.64 4.27
CA GLU A 76 -0.54 -10.38 5.43
C GLU A 76 -0.33 -9.40 6.57
N ALA A 77 -0.81 -9.75 7.76
CA ALA A 77 -0.63 -8.93 8.95
C ALA A 77 0.55 -9.45 9.76
N HIS A 78 1.39 -8.53 10.22
CA HIS A 78 2.58 -8.83 11.01
C HIS A 78 2.65 -7.93 12.23
N GLU A 79 3.49 -8.32 13.18
CA GLU A 79 3.75 -7.47 14.35
C GLU A 79 4.48 -6.20 13.95
N PRO A 80 4.30 -5.12 14.71
CA PRO A 80 4.97 -3.85 14.38
C PRO A 80 6.48 -3.96 14.53
N THR A 81 7.19 -3.30 13.62
CA THR A 81 8.66 -3.32 13.58
C THR A 81 9.28 -2.06 14.15
N GLY A 82 8.55 -0.93 14.11
CA GLY A 82 9.07 0.37 14.50
C GLY A 82 10.16 0.90 13.60
N ARG A 83 10.37 0.27 12.43
CA ARG A 83 11.52 0.63 11.57
C ARG A 83 11.22 1.80 10.63
N TYR A 84 9.95 2.15 10.46
CA TYR A 84 9.57 3.21 9.50
C TYR A 84 9.31 4.50 10.23
N SER A 85 9.88 5.61 9.74
CA SER A 85 9.66 6.95 10.31
C SER A 85 8.68 7.78 9.49
N ASP A 86 8.47 7.40 8.21
CA ASP A 86 7.56 8.09 7.31
C ASP A 86 7.01 7.09 6.30
N PHE A 87 6.24 7.59 5.32
CA PHE A 87 5.79 6.77 4.19
C PHE A 87 6.47 7.26 2.93
N GLN A 88 7.12 6.36 2.21
CA GLN A 88 7.91 6.69 1.03
C GLN A 88 7.35 6.03 -0.21
N GLN A 89 7.41 6.76 -1.32
CA GLN A 89 7.14 6.23 -2.64
C GLN A 89 8.47 5.86 -3.27
N ILE A 90 8.69 4.57 -3.48
CA ILE A 90 9.95 4.05 -4.02
C ILE A 90 9.81 3.90 -5.53
N ARG A 91 10.84 4.29 -6.22
CA ARG A 91 10.88 4.19 -7.67
C ARG A 91 11.12 2.77 -8.15
#